data_a8c205f87c00a67d9a001365bc8a8ac1
#
_entry.id   a8c205f87c00a67d9a001365bc8a8ac1
#
_cell.length_a   1.000
_cell.length_b   1.000
_cell.length_c   1.000
_cell.angle_alpha   90.00
_cell.angle_beta   90.00
_cell.angle_gamma   90.00
#
_symmetry.space_group_name_H-M   'P 1'
#
loop_
_entity.id
_entity.type
_entity.pdbx_description
1 polymer ?
#
loop_
_entity_poly.entity_id
_entity_poly.type
_entity_poly.pdbx_seq_one_letter_code
_entity_poly.pdbx_strand_id
1 'polypeptide(L)'
;MNDTQSSDVQSEDTLRTITKETAFEGVNNYCHREYDWSVAKDNPDIMYVQMGEETDSAYQVIFRSYTGAFVHFYVNKTSGATRMVERVPNLNVEEDAGTINLFDYLKKQK
;
A
#
# COMPACT_ATOMS: atom_id res chain seq x y z
N MET A 1 -14.96 29.10 8.99
CA MET A 1 -14.42 28.49 8.68
C MET A 1 -13.81 28.06 8.71
N ASN A 2 -14.16 27.83 9.16
CA ASN A 2 -13.57 27.05 8.94
C ASN A 2 -13.14 26.49 9.15
N ASP A 3 -13.50 26.50 9.61
CA ASP A 3 -13.05 25.78 9.53
C ASP A 3 -12.70 25.20 9.69
N THR A 4 -13.14 25.37 10.10
CA THR A 4 -12.73 24.65 9.95
C THR A 4 -12.48 23.99 9.97
N GLN A 5 -12.91 23.98 10.20
CA GLN A 5 -12.62 23.23 9.89
C GLN A 5 -12.28 22.51 9.84
N SER A 6 -12.71 22.73 10.33
CA SER A 6 -12.35 21.90 9.99
C SER A 6 -12.05 21.21 9.90
N SER A 7 -12.42 21.25 10.22
CA SER A 7 -12.09 20.41 9.86
C SER A 7 -11.85 19.73 9.64
N ASP A 8 -12.24 19.78 9.92
CA ASP A 8 -11.93 18.93 9.41
C ASP A 8 -11.76 18.34 8.91
N VAL A 9 -12.15 18.69 9.09
CA VAL A 9 -11.86 18.01 8.41
C VAL A 9 -11.70 17.63 7.72
N GLN A 10 -11.94 17.72 7.67
CA GLN A 10 -11.68 17.28 6.94
C GLN A 10 -11.28 17.21 6.17
N SER A 11 -11.53 17.63 6.28
CA SER A 11 -11.08 17.49 5.51
C SER A 11 -10.61 17.57 5.01
N GLU A 12 -10.76 17.77 5.08
CA GLU A 12 -10.11 17.62 4.76
C GLU A 12 -9.87 17.01 4.30
N ASP A 13 -10.15 16.86 4.59
CA ASP A 13 -9.84 15.94 4.05
C ASP A 13 -9.73 15.56 2.72
N THR A 14 -10.12 15.54 2.33
CA THR A 14 -10.25 15.41 0.89
C THR A 14 -9.09 15.99 0.13
N LEU A 15 -8.59 17.03 0.60
CA LEU A 15 -7.45 17.68 -0.03
C LEU A 15 -6.14 17.15 0.48
N ARG A 16 -6.22 16.09 1.19
CA ARG A 16 -5.01 15.50 1.75
C ARG A 16 -4.10 15.00 0.65
N THR A 17 -2.84 15.27 0.85
CA THR A 17 -1.81 14.70 0.02
C THR A 17 -1.37 13.39 0.67
N ILE A 18 -1.32 12.35 -0.12
CA ILE A 18 -0.85 11.06 0.38
C ILE A 18 0.67 11.11 0.40
N THR A 19 1.24 10.85 1.57
CA THR A 19 2.69 10.86 1.73
C THR A 19 3.24 9.45 1.54
N LYS A 20 4.56 9.37 1.44
CA LYS A 20 5.24 8.10 1.37
C LYS A 20 4.87 7.21 2.56
N GLU A 21 4.88 7.81 3.74
CA GLU A 21 4.57 7.08 4.97
C GLU A 21 3.15 6.55 4.96
N THR A 22 2.22 7.37 4.50
CA THR A 22 0.83 6.96 4.42
C THR A 22 0.64 5.84 3.41
N ALA A 23 1.30 5.94 2.25
CA ALA A 23 1.24 4.89 1.24
C ALA A 23 1.78 3.57 1.80
N PHE A 24 2.92 3.65 2.49
CA PHE A 24 3.51 2.47 3.09
C PHE A 24 2.58 1.87 4.14
N GLU A 25 2.03 2.71 5.00
CA GLU A 25 1.16 2.24 6.07
C GLU A 25 -0.05 1.49 5.52
N GLY A 26 -0.70 2.06 4.52
CA GLY A 26 -1.89 1.43 3.95
C GLY A 26 -1.58 0.09 3.31
N VAL A 27 -0.50 0.04 2.53
CA VAL A 27 -0.11 -1.21 1.87
C VAL A 27 0.34 -2.24 2.91
N ASN A 28 1.09 -1.80 3.91
CA ASN A 28 1.54 -2.70 4.97
C ASN A 28 0.35 -3.31 5.71
N ASN A 29 -0.65 -2.48 6.03
CA ASN A 29 -1.85 -2.96 6.69
C ASN A 29 -2.60 -3.96 5.82
N TYR A 30 -2.70 -3.66 4.52
CA TYR A 30 -3.35 -4.58 3.58
C TYR A 30 -2.64 -5.93 3.59
N CYS A 31 -1.31 -5.92 3.50
CA CYS A 31 -0.55 -7.16 3.43
C CYS A 31 -0.66 -7.96 4.72
N HIS A 32 -0.66 -7.28 5.87
CA HIS A 32 -0.81 -7.99 7.14
C HIS A 32 -2.21 -8.55 7.31
N ARG A 33 -3.19 -7.96 6.65
CA ARG A 33 -4.56 -8.43 6.72
C ARG A 33 -4.81 -9.60 5.78
N GLU A 34 -4.17 -9.57 4.59
CA GLU A 34 -4.49 -10.53 3.53
C GLU A 34 -3.57 -11.73 3.49
N TYR A 35 -2.43 -11.67 4.14
CA TYR A 35 -1.43 -12.74 4.07
C TYR A 35 -1.11 -13.24 5.46
N ASP A 36 -0.72 -14.51 5.52
CA ASP A 36 -0.37 -15.16 6.79
C ASP A 36 1.12 -14.93 7.07
N TRP A 37 1.41 -14.06 8.01
CA TRP A 37 2.79 -13.72 8.35
C TRP A 37 3.43 -14.69 9.32
N SER A 38 2.66 -15.62 9.87
CA SER A 38 3.23 -16.60 10.80
C SER A 38 4.25 -17.50 10.10
N VAL A 39 4.12 -17.67 8.78
CA VAL A 39 5.07 -18.49 8.03
C VAL A 39 6.46 -17.86 7.98
N ALA A 40 6.57 -16.57 8.25
CA ALA A 40 7.86 -15.87 8.25
C ALA A 40 8.36 -15.58 9.66
N LYS A 41 7.70 -16.13 10.66
CA LYS A 41 8.02 -15.84 12.04
C LYS A 41 9.48 -16.10 12.40
N ASP A 42 10.01 -17.20 11.93
CA ASP A 42 11.39 -17.58 12.23
C ASP A 42 12.36 -17.18 11.15
N ASN A 43 11.88 -16.52 10.11
CA ASN A 43 12.70 -16.13 8.99
C ASN A 43 12.12 -14.87 8.35
N PRO A 44 12.27 -13.74 9.04
CA PRO A 44 11.58 -12.50 8.62
C PRO A 44 12.03 -11.95 7.27
N ASP A 45 13.17 -12.40 6.76
CA ASP A 45 13.66 -11.92 5.49
C ASP A 45 12.90 -12.46 4.29
N ILE A 46 12.05 -13.46 4.48
CA ILE A 46 11.32 -14.05 3.36
C ILE A 46 10.01 -13.34 3.05
N MET A 47 9.53 -12.51 3.98
CA MET A 47 8.34 -11.69 3.74
C MET A 47 8.61 -10.29 4.25
N TYR A 48 8.34 -9.29 3.42
CA TYR A 48 8.54 -7.91 3.85
C TYR A 48 7.78 -6.96 2.94
N VAL A 49 7.61 -5.74 3.44
CA VAL A 49 7.06 -4.64 2.68
C VAL A 49 8.09 -3.53 2.68
N GLN A 50 8.37 -2.98 1.52
CA GLN A 50 9.35 -1.89 1.43
C GLN A 50 8.92 -0.89 0.37
N MET A 51 9.45 0.33 0.48
CA MET A 51 9.19 1.35 -0.52
C MET A 51 9.97 1.03 -1.78
N GLY A 52 9.34 1.26 -2.91
CA GLY A 52 9.98 1.19 -4.20
C GLY A 52 10.20 2.59 -4.75
N GLU A 53 9.97 2.74 -6.05
CA GLU A 53 10.19 4.01 -6.72
C GLU A 53 9.02 4.96 -6.54
N GLU A 54 9.30 6.22 -6.75
CA GLU A 54 8.26 7.24 -6.72
C GLU A 54 8.24 7.94 -8.07
N THR A 55 7.02 8.13 -8.61
CA THR A 55 6.84 8.94 -9.80
C THR A 55 6.04 10.17 -9.44
N ASP A 56 5.76 11.02 -10.42
CA ASP A 56 4.99 12.23 -10.17
C ASP A 56 3.58 11.92 -9.68
N SER A 57 3.03 10.77 -10.06
CA SER A 57 1.63 10.46 -9.78
C SER A 57 1.44 9.32 -8.79
N ALA A 58 2.49 8.56 -8.49
CA ALA A 58 2.32 7.36 -7.66
C ALA A 58 3.53 7.04 -6.82
N TYR A 59 3.26 6.39 -5.67
CA TYR A 59 4.30 5.74 -4.89
C TYR A 59 4.23 4.26 -5.16
N GLN A 60 5.37 3.63 -5.34
CA GLN A 60 5.44 2.19 -5.46
C GLN A 60 5.82 1.59 -4.11
N VAL A 61 5.05 0.62 -3.66
CA VAL A 61 5.37 -0.15 -2.45
C VAL A 61 5.46 -1.60 -2.89
N ILE A 62 6.47 -2.30 -2.43
CA ILE A 62 6.75 -3.66 -2.87
C ILE A 62 6.60 -4.62 -1.71
N PHE A 63 5.80 -5.67 -1.92
CA PHE A 63 5.63 -6.73 -0.94
C PHE A 63 6.24 -8.01 -1.50
N ARG A 64 7.12 -8.65 -0.72
CA ARG A 64 7.62 -9.97 -1.08
C ARG A 64 6.84 -11.02 -0.31
N SER A 65 6.18 -11.90 -1.03
CA SER A 65 5.38 -12.94 -0.40
C SER A 65 6.24 -14.13 0.00
N TYR A 66 5.64 -15.00 0.78
CA TYR A 66 6.31 -16.20 1.28
C TYR A 66 6.92 -17.04 0.15
N THR A 67 6.25 -17.11 -0.99
CA THR A 67 6.71 -17.93 -2.10
C THR A 67 7.79 -17.26 -2.94
N GLY A 68 8.13 -16.01 -2.63
CA GLY A 68 9.11 -15.27 -3.39
C GLY A 68 8.53 -14.45 -4.52
N ALA A 69 7.23 -14.49 -4.70
CA ALA A 69 6.58 -13.59 -5.65
C ALA A 69 6.53 -12.19 -5.07
N PHE A 70 6.60 -11.20 -5.94
CA PHE A 70 6.51 -9.80 -5.53
C PHE A 70 5.18 -9.23 -5.96
N VAL A 71 4.58 -8.42 -5.09
CA VAL A 71 3.41 -7.64 -5.46
C VAL A 71 3.80 -6.18 -5.43
N HIS A 72 3.68 -5.51 -6.56
CA HIS A 72 4.00 -4.10 -6.68
C HIS A 72 2.70 -3.31 -6.52
N PHE A 73 2.67 -2.43 -5.54
CA PHE A 73 1.51 -1.58 -5.27
C PHE A 73 1.82 -0.19 -5.79
N TYR A 74 0.99 0.31 -6.69
CA TYR A 74 1.15 1.66 -7.24
C TYR A 74 0.06 2.54 -6.65
N VAL A 75 0.42 3.31 -5.65
CA VAL A 75 -0.51 4.14 -4.89
C VAL A 75 -0.63 5.51 -5.54
N ASN A 76 -1.81 5.83 -6.08
CA ASN A 76 -2.05 7.13 -6.68
C ASN A 76 -1.99 8.20 -5.60
N LYS A 77 -1.15 9.20 -5.82
CA LYS A 77 -0.89 10.24 -4.80
C LYS A 77 -2.10 11.10 -4.49
N THR A 78 -3.03 11.17 -5.41
CA THR A 78 -4.21 12.04 -5.27
C THR A 78 -5.42 11.27 -4.78
N SER A 79 -5.73 10.15 -5.43
CA SER A 79 -6.97 9.43 -5.17
C SER A 79 -6.84 8.32 -4.14
N GLY A 80 -5.62 7.81 -3.95
CA GLY A 80 -5.42 6.64 -3.09
C GLY A 80 -5.75 5.34 -3.77
N ALA A 81 -6.15 5.37 -5.03
CA ALA A 81 -6.37 4.13 -5.77
C ALA A 81 -5.04 3.41 -5.89
N THR A 82 -5.02 2.15 -5.49
CA THR A 82 -3.79 1.39 -5.41
C THR A 82 -3.89 0.17 -6.30
N ARG A 83 -3.16 0.19 -7.39
CA ARG A 83 -3.14 -0.91 -8.34
C ARG A 83 -2.09 -1.91 -7.91
N MET A 84 -2.46 -3.19 -7.98
CA MET A 84 -1.56 -4.27 -7.58
C MET A 84 -1.14 -5.06 -8.81
N VAL A 85 0.16 -5.32 -8.93
CA VAL A 85 0.70 -6.12 -10.02
C VAL A 85 1.60 -7.18 -9.39
N GLU A 86 1.26 -8.43 -9.62
CA GLU A 86 2.05 -9.54 -9.09
C GLU A 86 3.11 -9.94 -10.09
N ARG A 87 4.31 -10.17 -9.60
CA ARG A 87 5.41 -10.55 -10.45
C ARG A 87 6.12 -11.77 -9.87
N VAL A 88 6.29 -12.79 -10.72
CA VAL A 88 7.01 -14.01 -10.33
C VAL A 88 8.30 -14.04 -11.13
N PRO A 89 9.43 -13.63 -10.52
CA PRO A 89 10.67 -13.44 -11.27
C PRO A 89 11.18 -14.68 -11.99
N ASN A 90 11.09 -15.84 -11.34
CA ASN A 90 11.61 -17.07 -11.93
C ASN A 90 10.85 -17.46 -13.20
N LEU A 91 9.60 -17.06 -13.30
CA LEU A 91 8.77 -17.41 -14.45
C LEU A 91 8.64 -16.25 -15.41
N ASN A 92 9.19 -15.10 -15.05
CA ASN A 92 9.08 -13.87 -15.82
C ASN A 92 7.62 -13.55 -16.14
N VAL A 93 6.75 -13.76 -15.17
CA VAL A 93 5.32 -13.54 -15.31
C VAL A 93 4.92 -12.31 -14.51
N GLU A 94 4.08 -11.49 -15.11
CA GLU A 94 3.55 -10.30 -14.45
C GLU A 94 2.07 -10.23 -14.72
N GLU A 95 1.26 -10.11 -13.67
CA GLU A 95 -0.20 -10.12 -13.78
C GLU A 95 -0.82 -9.04 -12.94
N ASP A 96 -1.87 -8.44 -13.49
CA ASP A 96 -2.67 -7.48 -12.74
C ASP A 96 -3.43 -8.23 -11.64
N ALA A 97 -3.21 -7.81 -10.41
CA ALA A 97 -3.81 -8.47 -9.25
C ALA A 97 -4.95 -7.65 -8.65
N GLY A 98 -5.40 -6.63 -9.35
CA GLY A 98 -6.56 -5.85 -8.90
C GLY A 98 -6.19 -4.48 -8.38
N THR A 99 -7.20 -3.80 -7.85
CA THR A 99 -7.05 -2.44 -7.33
C THR A 99 -7.77 -2.34 -5.99
N ILE A 100 -7.14 -1.68 -5.04
CA ILE A 100 -7.76 -1.42 -3.74
C ILE A 100 -7.76 0.08 -3.49
N ASN A 101 -8.51 0.49 -2.48
CA ASN A 101 -8.52 1.87 -2.04
C ASN A 101 -7.67 1.97 -0.79
N LEU A 102 -6.58 2.73 -0.88
CA LEU A 102 -5.63 2.86 0.23
C LEU A 102 -6.33 3.27 1.52
N PHE A 103 -7.30 4.17 1.44
CA PHE A 103 -7.95 4.69 2.63
C PHE A 103 -8.73 3.65 3.41
N ASP A 104 -9.12 2.55 2.77
CA ASP A 104 -9.78 1.45 3.47
C ASP A 104 -8.85 0.76 4.46
N TYR A 105 -7.56 0.93 4.28
CA TYR A 105 -6.54 0.27 5.10
C TYR A 105 -5.80 1.24 6.01
N LEU A 106 -6.21 2.50 6.01
CA LEU A 106 -5.66 3.52 6.90
C LEU A 106 -6.52 3.74 8.12
N LYS A 107 -7.80 3.39 8.03
CA LYS A 107 -8.70 3.54 9.16
C LYS A 107 -8.37 2.55 10.21
N LYS A 108 -8.13 2.96 11.26
CA LYS A 108 -7.93 2.04 12.28
C LYS A 108 -8.61 2.50 13.43
N GLN A 109 -8.62 2.77 13.28
CA GLN A 109 -8.79 2.90 14.22
C GLN A 109 -9.83 2.87 14.69
N LYS A 110 -9.87 2.96 14.67
CA LYS A 110 -10.51 2.84 15.20
C LYS A 110 -10.69 2.56 15.54
#